data_20ff5d8c56e2bca1908d65f54d649d15
#
_entry.id   20ff5d8c56e2bca1908d65f54d649d15
#
_cell.length_a   1.000
_cell.length_b   1.000
_cell.length_c   1.000
_cell.angle_alpha   90.00
_cell.angle_beta   90.00
_cell.angle_gamma   90.00
#
_symmetry.space_group_name_H-M   'P 1'
#
loop_
_entity.id
_entity.type
_entity.pdbx_description
1 polymer ?
#
loop_
_entity_poly.entity_id
_entity_poly.type
_entity_poly.pdbx_seq_one_letter_code
_entity_poly.pdbx_strand_id
1 'polypeptide(L)'
;MYADVQLLVGEGCVVGFDLRKLRRRQIPYLRRKIGIVFQDYQLLTDRNVFQNLYYVMRATGWRAETEIRRRIDEVLQLVGLEAKHYKMPFELSGGEQQRLVIARALLNKPRLLLADEPTGNLDPVTADGIMRLFLTIARSGCAVVMSTHNTNLIEEYPARTLVFEKGRVKEVDMQALLGRI
;
A
#
# COMPACT_ATOMS: atom_id res chain seq x y z
N MET A 1 -12.18 -3.90 4.34
CA MET A 1 -12.07 -3.75 2.88
C MET A 1 -11.51 -4.98 2.19
N TYR A 2 -10.63 -5.73 2.83
CA TYR A 2 -9.97 -6.92 2.25
C TYR A 2 -10.85 -8.19 2.26
N ALA A 3 -12.12 -8.03 2.67
CA ALA A 3 -13.14 -9.07 2.78
C ALA A 3 -12.82 -10.19 3.78
N ASP A 4 -12.15 -9.83 4.89
CA ASP A 4 -11.96 -10.75 6.03
C ASP A 4 -13.18 -10.74 6.95
N VAL A 5 -13.92 -9.62 6.97
CA VAL A 5 -15.16 -9.46 7.74
C VAL A 5 -16.30 -9.13 6.79
N GLN A 6 -17.45 -9.78 6.99
CA GLN A 6 -18.65 -9.53 6.20
C GLN A 6 -19.30 -8.21 6.63
N LEU A 7 -19.72 -7.40 5.66
CA LEU A 7 -20.51 -6.20 5.92
C LEU A 7 -21.96 -6.62 6.22
N LEU A 8 -22.36 -6.53 7.49
CA LEU A 8 -23.69 -6.96 7.96
C LEU A 8 -24.75 -5.87 7.77
N VAL A 9 -24.39 -4.59 7.97
CA VAL A 9 -25.30 -3.44 7.93
C VAL A 9 -24.67 -2.32 7.10
N GLY A 10 -25.51 -1.51 6.44
CA GLY A 10 -25.08 -0.41 5.59
C GLY A 10 -24.76 -0.82 4.17
N GLU A 11 -24.19 0.10 3.40
CA GLU A 11 -23.77 -0.10 2.02
C GLU A 11 -22.26 0.14 1.91
N GLY A 12 -21.59 -0.62 1.06
CA GLY A 12 -20.16 -0.46 0.82
C GLY A 12 -19.78 -0.91 -0.57
N CYS A 13 -19.15 -0.03 -1.32
CA CYS A 13 -18.60 -0.33 -2.64
C CYS A 13 -17.09 -0.04 -2.63
N VAL A 14 -16.28 -1.02 -2.99
CA VAL A 14 -14.81 -0.88 -3.06
C VAL A 14 -14.34 -1.35 -4.42
N VAL A 15 -13.65 -0.49 -5.16
CA VAL A 15 -13.11 -0.72 -6.51
C VAL A 15 -14.10 -1.42 -7.46
N GLY A 16 -15.40 -1.06 -7.34
CA GLY A 16 -16.48 -1.59 -8.17
C GLY A 16 -17.11 -2.88 -7.65
N PHE A 17 -16.76 -3.33 -6.44
CA PHE A 17 -17.42 -4.48 -5.79
C PHE A 17 -18.36 -4.00 -4.69
N ASP A 18 -19.63 -4.44 -4.74
CA ASP A 18 -20.59 -4.31 -3.63
C ASP A 18 -20.21 -5.34 -2.53
N LEU A 19 -19.78 -4.85 -1.37
CA LEU A 19 -19.27 -5.69 -0.29
C LEU A 19 -20.37 -6.58 0.34
N ARG A 20 -21.62 -6.16 0.30
CA ARG A 20 -22.77 -6.97 0.81
C ARG A 20 -23.09 -8.15 -0.09
N LYS A 21 -22.90 -7.98 -1.41
CA LYS A 21 -23.20 -9.00 -2.43
C LYS A 21 -21.96 -9.79 -2.85
N LEU A 22 -20.82 -9.57 -2.17
CA LEU A 22 -19.55 -10.17 -2.52
C LEU A 22 -19.58 -11.69 -2.26
N ARG A 23 -19.48 -12.47 -3.33
CA ARG A 23 -19.41 -13.94 -3.23
C ARG A 23 -17.95 -14.37 -2.98
N ARG A 24 -17.75 -15.48 -2.26
CA ARG A 24 -16.42 -16.04 -1.96
C ARG A 24 -15.50 -16.14 -3.19
N ARG A 25 -16.03 -16.57 -4.32
CA ARG A 25 -15.27 -16.68 -5.59
C ARG A 25 -14.80 -15.33 -6.16
N GLN A 26 -15.39 -14.22 -5.74
CA GLN A 26 -15.03 -12.87 -6.19
C GLN A 26 -13.93 -12.23 -5.31
N ILE A 27 -13.73 -12.73 -4.10
CA ILE A 27 -12.73 -12.20 -3.15
C ILE A 27 -11.33 -12.14 -3.75
N PRO A 28 -10.79 -13.17 -4.44
CA PRO A 28 -9.48 -13.09 -5.06
C PRO A 28 -9.36 -11.97 -6.10
N TYR A 29 -10.43 -11.69 -6.85
CA TYR A 29 -10.47 -10.61 -7.83
C TYR A 29 -10.49 -9.23 -7.17
N LEU A 30 -11.27 -9.07 -6.09
CA LEU A 30 -11.24 -7.85 -5.26
C LEU A 30 -9.84 -7.62 -4.70
N ARG A 31 -9.23 -8.64 -4.08
CA ARG A 31 -7.91 -8.57 -3.47
C ARG A 31 -6.82 -8.17 -4.46
N ARG A 32 -6.88 -8.60 -5.71
CA ARG A 32 -5.94 -8.17 -6.76
C ARG A 32 -6.06 -6.69 -7.13
N LYS A 33 -7.23 -6.07 -6.92
CA LYS A 33 -7.47 -4.65 -7.19
C LYS A 33 -7.10 -3.75 -6.01
N ILE A 34 -6.70 -4.33 -4.88
CA ILE A 34 -6.29 -3.63 -3.67
C ILE A 34 -4.85 -4.02 -3.35
N GLY A 35 -3.95 -3.06 -3.26
CA GLY A 35 -2.64 -3.25 -2.66
C GLY A 35 -2.70 -2.97 -1.16
N ILE A 36 -1.95 -3.72 -0.35
CA ILE A 36 -1.85 -3.48 1.08
C ILE A 36 -0.38 -3.34 1.47
N VAL A 37 -0.09 -2.31 2.23
CA VAL A 37 1.20 -2.03 2.87
C VAL A 37 0.95 -2.10 4.36
N PHE A 38 1.49 -3.12 5.02
CA PHE A 38 1.41 -3.30 6.47
C PHE A 38 2.56 -2.60 7.18
N GLN A 39 2.38 -2.26 8.45
CA GLN A 39 3.40 -1.65 9.30
C GLN A 39 4.59 -2.60 9.52
N ASP A 40 4.32 -3.88 9.75
CA ASP A 40 5.31 -4.95 9.80
C ASP A 40 5.53 -5.47 8.38
N TYR A 41 6.64 -5.28 7.82
CA TYR A 41 6.98 -5.53 6.39
C TYR A 41 6.44 -6.84 5.82
N GLN A 42 6.27 -7.91 6.63
CA GLN A 42 5.80 -9.25 6.22
C GLN A 42 6.51 -9.77 4.97
N LEU A 43 7.80 -9.55 4.88
CA LEU A 43 8.64 -10.04 3.81
C LEU A 43 9.02 -11.52 4.08
N LEU A 44 9.17 -12.28 3.01
CA LEU A 44 9.74 -13.62 3.07
C LEU A 44 11.24 -13.49 3.33
N THR A 45 11.68 -13.77 4.56
CA THR A 45 13.05 -13.52 5.01
C THR A 45 14.08 -14.48 4.41
N ASP A 46 13.61 -15.63 3.92
CA ASP A 46 14.39 -16.67 3.24
C ASP A 46 14.42 -16.52 1.70
N ARG A 47 13.91 -15.41 1.19
CA ARG A 47 13.80 -15.10 -0.24
C ARG A 47 14.36 -13.70 -0.52
N ASN A 48 15.06 -13.56 -1.65
CA ASN A 48 15.57 -12.27 -2.08
C ASN A 48 14.45 -11.33 -2.58
N VAL A 49 14.81 -10.08 -2.90
CA VAL A 49 13.88 -9.04 -3.39
C VAL A 49 13.07 -9.55 -4.59
N PHE A 50 13.73 -10.11 -5.62
CA PHE A 50 13.04 -10.62 -6.79
C PHE A 50 12.05 -11.74 -6.42
N GLN A 51 12.46 -12.70 -5.61
CA GLN A 51 11.63 -13.83 -5.21
C GLN A 51 10.43 -13.41 -4.36
N ASN A 52 10.57 -12.40 -3.48
CA ASN A 52 9.46 -11.81 -2.73
C ASN A 52 8.36 -11.29 -3.65
N LEU A 53 8.72 -10.71 -4.77
CA LEU A 53 7.77 -10.21 -5.77
C LEU A 53 7.25 -11.34 -6.69
N TYR A 54 8.14 -12.21 -7.13
CA TYR A 54 7.84 -13.30 -8.06
C TYR A 54 6.76 -14.25 -7.52
N TYR A 55 6.88 -14.68 -6.27
CA TYR A 55 5.89 -15.59 -5.68
C TYR A 55 4.51 -14.97 -5.58
N VAL A 56 4.41 -13.68 -5.31
CA VAL A 56 3.11 -12.97 -5.30
C VAL A 56 2.52 -12.96 -6.71
N MET A 57 3.31 -12.68 -7.75
CA MET A 57 2.84 -12.71 -9.15
C MET A 57 2.30 -14.11 -9.50
N ARG A 58 3.05 -15.17 -9.18
CA ARG A 58 2.63 -16.56 -9.42
C ARG A 58 1.34 -16.91 -8.68
N ALA A 59 1.26 -16.58 -7.40
CA ALA A 59 0.09 -16.82 -6.56
C ALA A 59 -1.15 -16.05 -7.03
N THR A 60 -0.97 -14.89 -7.65
CA THR A 60 -2.07 -14.08 -8.19
C THR A 60 -2.43 -14.40 -9.64
N GLY A 61 -1.84 -15.44 -10.22
CA GLY A 61 -2.28 -16.04 -11.47
C GLY A 61 -1.50 -15.63 -12.72
N TRP A 62 -0.40 -14.88 -12.57
CA TRP A 62 0.49 -14.61 -13.69
C TRP A 62 1.21 -15.89 -14.11
N ARG A 63 1.32 -16.14 -15.42
CA ARG A 63 1.89 -17.38 -15.97
C ARG A 63 3.11 -17.15 -16.86
N ALA A 64 3.07 -16.11 -17.71
CA ALA A 64 4.15 -15.82 -18.64
C ALA A 64 5.36 -15.23 -17.90
N GLU A 65 6.47 -15.94 -17.93
CA GLU A 65 7.70 -15.61 -17.21
C GLU A 65 8.27 -14.24 -17.64
N THR A 66 8.19 -13.94 -18.94
CA THR A 66 8.64 -12.66 -19.48
C THR A 66 7.82 -11.48 -18.97
N GLU A 67 6.50 -11.64 -18.84
CA GLU A 67 5.61 -10.60 -18.30
C GLU A 67 5.85 -10.41 -16.80
N ILE A 68 6.08 -11.51 -16.06
CA ILE A 68 6.38 -11.45 -14.62
C ILE A 68 7.67 -10.65 -14.41
N ARG A 69 8.76 -10.99 -15.12
CA ARG A 69 10.04 -10.30 -15.00
C ARG A 69 9.89 -8.81 -15.33
N ARG A 70 9.31 -8.51 -16.48
CA ARG A 70 9.06 -7.12 -16.90
C ARG A 70 8.28 -6.34 -15.82
N ARG A 71 7.23 -6.95 -15.25
CA ARG A 71 6.43 -6.29 -14.22
C ARG A 71 7.20 -6.07 -12.92
N ILE A 72 8.03 -7.01 -12.52
CA ILE A 72 8.91 -6.86 -11.34
C ILE A 72 9.91 -5.72 -11.58
N ASP A 73 10.55 -5.67 -12.75
CA ASP A 73 11.50 -4.59 -13.07
C ASP A 73 10.82 -3.21 -13.06
N GLU A 74 9.61 -3.10 -13.66
CA GLU A 74 8.80 -1.87 -13.62
C GLU A 74 8.54 -1.37 -12.19
N VAL A 75 8.13 -2.26 -11.27
CA VAL A 75 7.83 -1.84 -9.89
C VAL A 75 9.10 -1.59 -9.08
N LEU A 76 10.18 -2.33 -9.31
CA LEU A 76 11.47 -2.08 -8.66
C LEU A 76 12.05 -0.74 -9.07
N GLN A 77 11.97 -0.38 -10.34
CA GLN A 77 12.37 0.92 -10.86
C GLN A 77 11.53 2.04 -10.22
N LEU A 78 10.20 1.87 -10.13
CA LEU A 78 9.31 2.85 -9.52
C LEU A 78 9.67 3.15 -8.06
N VAL A 79 10.10 2.14 -7.31
CA VAL A 79 10.45 2.29 -5.89
C VAL A 79 11.94 2.55 -5.65
N GLY A 80 12.79 2.59 -6.70
CA GLY A 80 14.23 2.82 -6.60
C GLY A 80 15.02 1.65 -6.01
N LEU A 81 14.64 0.42 -6.37
CA LEU A 81 15.29 -0.82 -5.95
C LEU A 81 15.78 -1.68 -7.12
N GLU A 82 15.89 -1.12 -8.33
CA GLU A 82 16.26 -1.83 -9.55
C GLU A 82 17.62 -2.54 -9.46
N ALA A 83 18.57 -1.96 -8.73
CA ALA A 83 19.91 -2.54 -8.55
C ALA A 83 19.97 -3.57 -7.40
N LYS A 84 18.85 -3.85 -6.70
CA LYS A 84 18.86 -4.66 -5.47
C LYS A 84 18.04 -5.95 -5.54
N HIS A 85 17.64 -6.38 -6.73
CA HIS A 85 16.77 -7.55 -6.92
C HIS A 85 17.35 -8.86 -6.36
N TYR A 86 18.67 -8.98 -6.21
CA TYR A 86 19.37 -10.15 -5.66
C TYR A 86 19.54 -10.12 -4.13
N LYS A 87 19.33 -8.94 -3.49
CA LYS A 87 19.53 -8.75 -2.06
C LYS A 87 18.48 -9.50 -1.23
N MET A 88 18.88 -9.98 -0.07
CA MET A 88 17.96 -10.53 0.93
C MET A 88 17.34 -9.39 1.75
N PRO A 89 16.13 -9.57 2.34
CA PRO A 89 15.49 -8.53 3.14
C PRO A 89 16.36 -7.97 4.27
N PHE A 90 17.13 -8.80 4.94
CA PHE A 90 18.03 -8.38 6.03
C PHE A 90 19.25 -7.56 5.56
N GLU A 91 19.54 -7.54 4.27
CA GLU A 91 20.59 -6.70 3.66
C GLU A 91 20.05 -5.32 3.24
N LEU A 92 18.77 -5.07 3.41
CA LEU A 92 18.09 -3.82 3.08
C LEU A 92 17.91 -2.96 4.33
N SER A 93 18.07 -1.64 4.19
CA SER A 93 17.66 -0.68 5.22
C SER A 93 16.14 -0.75 5.46
N GLY A 94 15.65 -0.23 6.59
CA GLY A 94 14.22 -0.18 6.88
C GLY A 94 13.40 0.52 5.79
N GLY A 95 13.91 1.64 5.28
CA GLY A 95 13.28 2.35 4.16
C GLY A 95 13.27 1.57 2.86
N GLU A 96 14.30 0.78 2.58
CA GLU A 96 14.34 -0.12 1.41
C GLU A 96 13.40 -1.30 1.57
N GLN A 97 13.27 -1.86 2.77
CA GLN A 97 12.28 -2.89 3.07
C GLN A 97 10.86 -2.35 2.85
N GLN A 98 10.59 -1.13 3.32
CA GLN A 98 9.30 -0.47 3.09
C GLN A 98 9.02 -0.24 1.60
N ARG A 99 10.03 0.21 0.82
CA ARG A 99 9.92 0.33 -0.64
C ARG A 99 9.63 -1.02 -1.31
N LEU A 100 10.23 -2.11 -0.84
CA LEU A 100 9.95 -3.46 -1.34
C LEU A 100 8.50 -3.89 -1.03
N VAL A 101 7.98 -3.59 0.17
CA VAL A 101 6.56 -3.85 0.52
C VAL A 101 5.62 -3.06 -0.39
N ILE A 102 5.93 -1.79 -0.67
CA ILE A 102 5.15 -0.97 -1.61
C ILE A 102 5.22 -1.56 -3.02
N ALA A 103 6.41 -1.96 -3.52
CA ALA A 103 6.56 -2.63 -4.80
C ALA A 103 5.67 -3.88 -4.89
N ARG A 104 5.68 -4.71 -3.85
CA ARG A 104 4.84 -5.91 -3.74
C ARG A 104 3.35 -5.59 -3.83
N ALA A 105 2.90 -4.53 -3.16
CA ALA A 105 1.51 -4.09 -3.19
C ALA A 105 1.07 -3.60 -4.59
N LEU A 106 2.00 -3.08 -5.40
CA LEU A 106 1.74 -2.53 -6.74
C LEU A 106 1.75 -3.56 -7.88
N LEU A 107 2.18 -4.81 -7.64
CA LEU A 107 2.39 -5.82 -8.67
C LEU A 107 1.17 -6.04 -9.57
N ASN A 108 -0.01 -6.13 -9.01
CA ASN A 108 -1.27 -6.37 -9.72
C ASN A 108 -1.93 -5.10 -10.28
N LYS A 109 -1.21 -3.97 -10.36
CA LYS A 109 -1.75 -2.67 -10.79
C LYS A 109 -3.05 -2.33 -10.04
N PRO A 110 -3.01 -2.22 -8.71
CA PRO A 110 -4.20 -2.00 -7.89
C PRO A 110 -4.82 -0.64 -8.21
N ARG A 111 -6.13 -0.55 -8.04
CA ARG A 111 -6.87 0.73 -8.12
C ARG A 111 -6.93 1.45 -6.78
N LEU A 112 -6.64 0.73 -5.69
CA LEU A 112 -6.62 1.24 -4.33
C LEU A 112 -5.41 0.66 -3.61
N LEU A 113 -4.62 1.52 -2.96
CA LEU A 113 -3.53 1.17 -2.07
C LEU A 113 -3.95 1.55 -0.65
N LEU A 114 -3.93 0.57 0.25
CA LEU A 114 -4.16 0.76 1.68
C LEU A 114 -2.81 0.65 2.39
N ALA A 115 -2.43 1.65 3.17
CA ALA A 115 -1.19 1.66 3.91
C ALA A 115 -1.48 1.90 5.40
N ASP A 116 -1.03 0.97 6.23
CA ASP A 116 -1.21 1.02 7.68
C ASP A 116 0.12 1.42 8.32
N GLU A 117 0.17 2.64 8.89
CA GLU A 117 1.36 3.24 9.52
C GLU A 117 2.66 3.05 8.71
N PRO A 118 2.67 3.37 7.40
CA PRO A 118 3.76 2.98 6.49
C PRO A 118 5.10 3.68 6.78
N THR A 119 5.10 4.67 7.64
CA THR A 119 6.29 5.47 8.00
C THR A 119 6.64 5.39 9.49
N GLY A 120 5.86 4.64 10.28
CA GLY A 120 5.96 4.64 11.74
C GLY A 120 7.31 4.17 12.30
N ASN A 121 8.06 3.36 11.56
CA ASN A 121 9.37 2.82 11.95
C ASN A 121 10.53 3.45 11.19
N LEU A 122 10.33 4.60 10.53
CA LEU A 122 11.32 5.25 9.68
C LEU A 122 11.76 6.59 10.27
N ASP A 123 13.02 6.96 10.00
CA ASP A 123 13.48 8.31 10.28
C ASP A 123 12.76 9.34 9.39
N PRO A 124 12.74 10.64 9.77
CA PRO A 124 11.98 11.66 9.06
C PRO A 124 12.35 11.81 7.57
N VAL A 125 13.62 11.68 7.22
CA VAL A 125 14.09 11.83 5.83
C VAL A 125 13.62 10.66 4.98
N THR A 126 13.71 9.45 5.52
CA THR A 126 13.21 8.23 4.86
C THR A 126 11.68 8.26 4.74
N ALA A 127 10.98 8.74 5.78
CA ALA A 127 9.52 8.89 5.78
C ALA A 127 9.06 9.86 4.68
N ASP A 128 9.72 11.01 4.52
CA ASP A 128 9.48 11.95 3.42
C ASP A 128 9.61 11.28 2.05
N GLY A 129 10.67 10.50 1.86
CA GLY A 129 10.88 9.72 0.63
C GLY A 129 9.76 8.71 0.32
N ILE A 130 9.16 8.10 1.35
CA ILE A 130 7.99 7.21 1.21
C ILE A 130 6.73 8.01 0.88
N MET A 131 6.52 9.17 1.52
CA MET A 131 5.37 10.02 1.22
C MET A 131 5.39 10.53 -0.22
N ARG A 132 6.55 10.97 -0.73
CA ARG A 132 6.72 11.36 -2.15
C ARG A 132 6.43 10.19 -3.10
N LEU A 133 6.81 8.97 -2.73
CA LEU A 133 6.47 7.78 -3.50
C LEU A 133 4.95 7.56 -3.54
N PHE A 134 4.23 7.69 -2.41
CA PHE A 134 2.77 7.59 -2.39
C PHE A 134 2.10 8.67 -3.25
N LEU A 135 2.60 9.91 -3.23
CA LEU A 135 2.10 10.96 -4.12
C LEU A 135 2.30 10.60 -5.61
N THR A 136 3.44 10.02 -5.96
CA THR A 136 3.73 9.56 -7.34
C THR A 136 2.75 8.46 -7.74
N ILE A 137 2.49 7.50 -6.86
CA ILE A 137 1.51 6.43 -7.06
C ILE A 137 0.10 7.01 -7.24
N ALA A 138 -0.30 7.97 -6.40
CA ALA A 138 -1.62 8.62 -6.48
C ALA A 138 -1.79 9.36 -7.81
N ARG A 139 -0.77 10.09 -8.26
CA ARG A 139 -0.77 10.80 -9.56
C ARG A 139 -0.86 9.85 -10.76
N SER A 140 -0.43 8.59 -10.62
CA SER A 140 -0.58 7.56 -11.65
C SER A 140 -2.00 6.97 -11.73
N GLY A 141 -2.95 7.43 -10.90
CA GLY A 141 -4.36 7.02 -10.91
C GLY A 141 -4.72 5.90 -9.93
N CYS A 142 -3.81 5.53 -9.02
CA CYS A 142 -4.10 4.62 -7.91
C CYS A 142 -4.56 5.44 -6.70
N ALA A 143 -5.77 5.21 -6.20
CA ALA A 143 -6.21 5.84 -4.95
C ALA A 143 -5.34 5.33 -3.79
N VAL A 144 -4.85 6.25 -2.95
CA VAL A 144 -4.05 5.91 -1.76
C VAL A 144 -4.81 6.29 -0.51
N VAL A 145 -4.99 5.35 0.40
CA VAL A 145 -5.55 5.56 1.74
C VAL A 145 -4.51 5.10 2.76
N MET A 146 -4.12 5.99 3.64
CA MET A 146 -3.09 5.73 4.64
C MET A 146 -3.67 6.01 6.04
N SER A 147 -3.39 5.12 7.00
CA SER A 147 -3.54 5.43 8.42
C SER A 147 -2.21 5.99 8.95
N THR A 148 -2.27 6.98 9.80
CA THR A 148 -1.12 7.50 10.53
C THR A 148 -1.55 8.23 11.79
N HIS A 149 -0.71 8.22 12.79
CA HIS A 149 -0.82 9.07 13.99
C HIS A 149 0.20 10.23 13.99
N ASN A 150 1.01 10.33 12.94
CA ASN A 150 2.01 11.38 12.80
C ASN A 150 1.38 12.66 12.22
N THR A 151 1.07 13.62 13.08
CA THR A 151 0.45 14.90 12.69
C THR A 151 1.34 15.74 11.78
N ASN A 152 2.67 15.70 11.94
CA ASN A 152 3.60 16.46 11.09
C ASN A 152 3.48 16.02 9.62
N LEU A 153 3.32 14.71 9.35
CA LEU A 153 3.11 14.23 7.99
C LEU A 153 1.79 14.70 7.39
N ILE A 154 0.73 14.84 8.22
CA ILE A 154 -0.57 15.34 7.74
C ILE A 154 -0.46 16.82 7.38
N GLU A 155 0.34 17.58 8.13
CA GLU A 155 0.61 19.00 7.84
C GLU A 155 1.42 19.19 6.56
N GLU A 156 2.49 18.42 6.42
CA GLU A 156 3.42 18.51 5.29
C GLU A 156 2.82 17.97 3.98
N TYR A 157 1.93 16.96 4.09
CA TYR A 157 1.28 16.29 2.96
C TYR A 157 -0.24 16.40 3.06
N PRO A 158 -0.83 17.60 2.88
CA PRO A 158 -2.26 17.80 3.07
C PRO A 158 -3.08 16.95 2.10
N ALA A 159 -4.05 16.25 2.66
CA ALA A 159 -4.96 15.38 1.94
C ALA A 159 -6.32 15.33 2.66
N ARG A 160 -7.32 14.75 2.00
CA ARG A 160 -8.60 14.46 2.66
C ARG A 160 -8.37 13.61 3.90
N THR A 161 -8.70 14.14 5.06
CA THR A 161 -8.40 13.52 6.35
C THR A 161 -9.68 13.09 7.07
N LEU A 162 -9.70 11.84 7.54
CA LEU A 162 -10.78 11.26 8.34
C LEU A 162 -10.26 10.93 9.73
N VAL A 163 -10.89 11.44 10.77
CA VAL A 163 -10.57 11.14 12.17
C VAL A 163 -11.55 10.12 12.71
N PHE A 164 -11.02 9.05 13.27
CA PHE A 164 -11.77 7.99 13.93
C PHE A 164 -11.68 8.17 15.43
N GLU A 165 -12.79 8.52 16.07
CA GLU A 165 -12.85 8.74 17.52
C GLU A 165 -14.13 8.15 18.10
N LYS A 166 -14.01 7.34 19.18
CA LYS A 166 -15.15 6.76 19.93
C LYS A 166 -16.22 6.11 19.04
N GLY A 167 -15.78 5.36 18.00
CA GLY A 167 -16.67 4.67 17.07
C GLY A 167 -17.36 5.59 16.03
N ARG A 168 -16.97 6.84 15.98
CA ARG A 168 -17.48 7.82 14.99
C ARG A 168 -16.37 8.20 14.01
N VAL A 169 -16.76 8.53 12.79
CA VAL A 169 -15.86 9.05 11.74
C VAL A 169 -16.25 10.48 11.44
N LYS A 170 -15.25 11.37 11.43
CA LYS A 170 -15.43 12.78 11.04
C LYS A 170 -14.44 13.11 9.95
N GLU A 171 -14.87 13.81 8.92
CA GLU A 171 -13.99 14.47 7.96
C GLU A 171 -13.52 15.79 8.59
N VAL A 172 -12.22 16.04 8.52
CA VAL A 172 -11.58 17.18 9.16
C VAL A 172 -10.73 17.91 8.15
N ASP A 173 -10.92 19.23 8.07
CA ASP A 173 -9.98 20.11 7.38
C ASP A 173 -8.81 20.41 8.34
N MET A 174 -7.69 19.71 8.16
CA MET A 174 -6.51 19.88 9.01
C MET A 174 -5.88 21.27 8.88
N GLN A 175 -5.97 21.92 7.71
CA GLN A 175 -5.47 23.29 7.53
C GLN A 175 -6.28 24.30 8.38
N ALA A 176 -7.59 24.09 8.49
CA ALA A 176 -8.44 24.92 9.34
C ALA A 176 -8.23 24.66 10.85
N LEU A 177 -7.78 23.46 11.23
CA LEU A 177 -7.46 23.13 12.62
C LEU A 177 -6.12 23.69 13.07
N LEU A 178 -5.10 23.63 12.23
CA LEU A 178 -3.73 24.07 12.52
C LEU A 178 -3.59 25.60 12.47
N GLY A 179 -4.38 26.29 11.65
CA GLY A 179 -4.41 27.75 11.59
C GLY A 179 -5.11 28.42 12.79
N ARG A 180 -5.54 27.64 13.82
CA ARG A 180 -6.18 28.13 15.06
C ARG A 180 -5.28 28.01 16.31
N ILE A 181 -4.02 27.61 16.15
CA ILE A 181 -2.99 27.62 17.19
C ILE A 181 -1.98 28.72 16.87
#